data_6e653c066ba785af670cee812a5201f4
#
_entry.id   6e653c066ba785af670cee812a5201f4
#
_cell.length_a   1.000
_cell.length_b   1.000
_cell.length_c   1.000
_cell.angle_alpha   90.00
_cell.angle_beta   90.00
_cell.angle_gamma   90.00
#
_symmetry.space_group_name_H-M   'P 1'
#
loop_
_entity.id
_entity.type
_entity.pdbx_description
1 polymer ?
#
loop_
_entity_poly.entity_id
_entity_poly.type
_entity_poly.pdbx_seq_one_letter_code
_entity_poly.pdbx_strand_id
1 'polypeptide(L)'
;LCRLMSENPARVFGMYPRKGCLAEGADADVCVWDPKARWTISAATQHQAVDYTPLEGFEAHGRAKAVFVNGVLAARDGEPTGAQPGRYVPR
;
A
#
# COMPACT_ATOMS: atom_id res chain seq x y z
N LEU A 1 9.56 5.86 -7.50
CA LEU A 1 8.83 5.48 -6.28
C LEU A 1 8.89 3.98 -6.01
N CYS A 2 8.49 3.16 -6.99
CA CYS A 2 8.47 1.70 -6.81
C CYS A 2 9.83 1.11 -6.49
N ARG A 3 10.88 1.62 -7.12
CA ARG A 3 12.24 1.13 -6.88
C ARG A 3 12.70 1.40 -5.45
N LEU A 4 12.44 2.59 -4.94
CA LEU A 4 12.86 2.98 -3.59
C LEU A 4 11.99 2.39 -2.51
N MET A 5 10.69 2.22 -2.76
CA MET A 5 9.73 1.81 -1.74
C MET A 5 9.45 0.32 -1.73
N SER A 6 9.71 -0.37 -2.83
CA SER A 6 9.33 -1.78 -2.96
C SER A 6 10.46 -2.67 -3.44
N GLU A 7 11.03 -2.40 -4.61
CA GLU A 7 12.03 -3.30 -5.21
C GLU A 7 13.32 -3.34 -4.38
N ASN A 8 13.91 -2.18 -4.08
CA ASN A 8 15.16 -2.13 -3.35
C ASN A 8 15.03 -2.70 -1.93
N PRO A 9 14.00 -2.35 -1.14
CA PRO A 9 13.80 -3.00 0.16
C PRO A 9 13.65 -4.51 0.05
N ALA A 10 12.93 -5.02 -0.96
CA ALA A 10 12.76 -6.45 -1.13
C ALA A 10 14.10 -7.14 -1.44
N ARG A 11 14.97 -6.51 -2.23
CA ARG A 11 16.30 -7.05 -2.51
C ARG A 11 17.19 -7.05 -1.27
N VAL A 12 17.16 -5.94 -0.51
CA VAL A 12 18.00 -5.81 0.69
C VAL A 12 17.62 -6.84 1.74
N PHE A 13 16.32 -7.09 1.93
CA PHE A 13 15.83 -8.01 2.95
C PHE A 13 15.62 -9.44 2.45
N GLY A 14 16.06 -9.76 1.25
CA GLY A 14 16.06 -11.13 0.74
C GLY A 14 14.70 -11.66 0.31
N MET A 15 13.75 -10.78 -0.02
CA MET A 15 12.39 -11.17 -0.43
C MET A 15 12.14 -11.05 -1.93
N TYR A 16 13.07 -10.46 -2.67
CA TYR A 16 12.97 -10.35 -4.13
C TYR A 16 13.32 -11.71 -4.78
N PRO A 17 12.64 -12.19 -5.82
CA PRO A 17 11.57 -11.53 -6.59
C PRO A 17 10.15 -11.89 -6.13
N ARG A 18 9.98 -12.59 -5.03
CA ARG A 18 8.66 -12.92 -4.51
C ARG A 18 7.86 -11.67 -4.18
N LYS A 19 8.55 -10.68 -3.60
CA LYS A 19 8.03 -9.35 -3.31
C LYS A 19 8.82 -8.32 -4.10
N GLY A 20 8.25 -7.16 -4.33
CA GLY A 20 8.94 -6.02 -4.91
C GLY A 20 8.85 -5.90 -6.42
N CYS A 21 8.14 -6.81 -7.09
CA CYS A 21 7.94 -6.72 -8.54
C CYS A 21 6.62 -7.35 -8.98
N LEU A 22 6.18 -6.99 -10.17
CA LEU A 22 5.03 -7.60 -10.83
C LEU A 22 5.55 -8.55 -11.90
N ALA A 23 5.58 -9.85 -11.58
CA ALA A 23 6.09 -10.87 -12.47
C ALA A 23 5.42 -12.21 -12.18
N GLU A 24 5.45 -13.11 -13.15
CA GLU A 24 4.99 -14.48 -12.92
C GLU A 24 5.78 -15.12 -11.78
N GLY A 25 5.08 -15.77 -10.86
CA GLY A 25 5.68 -16.40 -9.70
C GLY A 25 5.84 -15.48 -8.50
N ALA A 26 5.71 -14.17 -8.67
CA ALA A 26 5.72 -13.22 -7.55
C ALA A 26 4.35 -13.20 -6.87
N ASP A 27 4.33 -12.82 -5.58
CA ASP A 27 3.08 -12.65 -4.87
C ASP A 27 2.27 -11.50 -5.49
N ALA A 28 0.96 -11.65 -5.55
CA ALA A 28 0.07 -10.64 -6.13
C ALA A 28 -0.26 -9.54 -5.12
N ASP A 29 0.76 -8.79 -4.72
CA ASP A 29 0.63 -7.60 -3.90
C ASP A 29 0.66 -6.41 -4.85
N VAL A 30 -0.53 -5.90 -5.20
CA VAL A 30 -0.68 -4.91 -6.26
C VAL A 30 -1.41 -3.70 -5.73
N CYS A 31 -0.87 -2.52 -6.01
CA CYS A 31 -1.50 -1.26 -5.68
C CYS A 31 -1.89 -0.55 -6.98
N VAL A 32 -3.17 -0.29 -7.15
CA VAL A 32 -3.67 0.51 -8.26
C VAL A 32 -3.71 1.97 -7.81
N TRP A 33 -2.94 2.82 -8.48
CA TRP A 33 -2.67 4.18 -8.05
C TRP A 33 -3.33 5.18 -8.99
N ASP A 34 -3.99 6.19 -8.42
CA ASP A 34 -4.53 7.32 -9.17
C ASP A 34 -3.66 8.54 -8.89
N PRO A 35 -2.76 8.94 -9.82
CA PRO A 35 -1.85 10.05 -9.60
C PRO A 35 -2.55 11.42 -9.67
N LYS A 36 -3.76 11.49 -10.17
CA LYS A 36 -4.51 12.74 -10.32
C LYS A 36 -5.46 13.02 -9.18
N ALA A 37 -5.66 12.06 -8.28
CA ALA A 37 -6.54 12.27 -7.13
C ALA A 37 -5.97 13.35 -6.21
N ARG A 38 -6.84 14.16 -5.67
CA ARG A 38 -6.47 15.17 -4.67
C ARG A 38 -7.35 14.97 -3.45
N TRP A 39 -6.74 15.08 -2.27
CA TRP A 39 -7.47 14.90 -1.03
C TRP A 39 -6.73 15.61 0.10
N THR A 40 -7.45 15.91 1.18
CA THR A 40 -6.90 16.58 2.35
C THR A 40 -6.62 15.56 3.43
N ILE A 41 -5.42 15.59 3.99
CA ILE A 41 -5.05 14.67 5.06
C ILE A 41 -5.75 15.13 6.34
N SER A 42 -6.43 14.22 7.02
CA SER A 42 -7.15 14.48 8.25
C SER A 42 -7.13 13.26 9.16
N ALA A 43 -6.96 13.48 10.45
CA ALA A 43 -7.02 12.40 11.43
C ALA A 43 -8.37 11.67 11.39
N ALA A 44 -9.45 12.37 11.03
CA ALA A 44 -10.78 11.77 10.93
C ALA A 44 -10.89 10.72 9.85
N THR A 45 -10.05 10.79 8.80
CA THR A 45 -10.06 9.84 7.68
C THR A 45 -8.89 8.87 7.71
N GLN A 46 -7.96 9.00 8.67
CA GLN A 46 -6.82 8.11 8.81
C GLN A 46 -7.20 6.88 9.62
N HIS A 47 -6.67 5.72 9.21
CA HIS A 47 -6.88 4.46 9.92
C HIS A 47 -5.78 4.24 10.95
N GLN A 48 -5.75 5.11 11.96
CA GLN A 48 -4.74 5.08 13.00
C GLN A 48 -5.40 5.18 14.37
N ALA A 49 -4.69 4.76 15.40
CA ALA A 49 -5.24 4.69 16.76
C ALA A 49 -5.14 6.01 17.55
N VAL A 50 -4.67 7.08 16.91
CA VAL A 50 -4.54 8.40 17.52
C VAL A 50 -5.50 9.38 16.86
N ASP A 51 -5.86 10.46 17.56
CA ASP A 51 -6.85 11.42 17.09
C ASP A 51 -6.21 12.67 16.43
N TYR A 52 -4.94 12.60 16.10
CA TYR A 52 -4.25 13.71 15.45
C TYR A 52 -3.27 13.20 14.40
N THR A 53 -2.90 14.08 13.49
CA THR A 53 -1.82 13.83 12.53
C THR A 53 -1.02 15.12 12.33
N PRO A 54 0.32 15.05 12.25
CA PRO A 54 1.13 16.23 11.99
C PRO A 54 0.91 16.80 10.59
N LEU A 55 0.26 16.03 9.70
CA LEU A 55 -0.01 16.45 8.32
C LEU A 55 -1.46 16.94 8.13
N GLU A 56 -2.17 17.19 9.22
CA GLU A 56 -3.55 17.66 9.17
C GLU A 56 -3.69 18.90 8.26
N GLY A 57 -4.62 18.86 7.34
CA GLY A 57 -4.89 19.97 6.43
C GLY A 57 -4.01 20.02 5.18
N PHE A 58 -2.97 19.20 5.08
CA PHE A 58 -2.16 19.15 3.87
C PHE A 58 -2.96 18.53 2.72
N GLU A 59 -2.84 19.13 1.54
CA GLU A 59 -3.41 18.56 0.33
C GLU A 59 -2.46 17.51 -0.24
N ALA A 60 -2.95 16.29 -0.42
CA ALA A 60 -2.18 15.21 -1.01
C ALA A 60 -2.57 15.04 -2.48
N HIS A 61 -1.58 14.70 -3.30
CA HIS A 61 -1.75 14.41 -4.73
C HIS A 61 -1.41 12.95 -4.97
N GLY A 62 -2.35 12.23 -5.57
CA GLY A 62 -2.21 10.80 -5.79
C GLY A 62 -2.80 10.00 -4.64
N ARG A 63 -3.41 8.90 -4.97
CA ARG A 63 -4.07 8.03 -4.00
C ARG A 63 -4.13 6.61 -4.51
N ALA A 64 -3.94 5.65 -3.60
CA ALA A 64 -4.17 4.26 -3.92
C ALA A 64 -5.67 4.02 -4.06
N LYS A 65 -6.09 3.60 -5.25
CA LYS A 65 -7.51 3.35 -5.55
C LYS A 65 -7.92 1.95 -5.11
N ALA A 66 -7.04 0.98 -5.29
CA ALA A 66 -7.27 -0.40 -4.86
C ALA A 66 -5.95 -1.03 -4.47
N VAL A 67 -5.96 -1.85 -3.41
CA VAL A 67 -4.77 -2.55 -2.92
C VAL A 67 -5.11 -4.02 -2.79
N PHE A 68 -4.32 -4.86 -3.47
CA PHE A 68 -4.44 -6.31 -3.39
C PHE A 68 -3.27 -6.87 -2.61
N VAL A 69 -3.54 -7.80 -1.71
CA VAL A 69 -2.52 -8.53 -0.96
C VAL A 69 -2.75 -10.02 -1.21
N ASN A 70 -1.72 -10.71 -1.69
CA ASN A 70 -1.80 -12.12 -2.07
C ASN A 70 -2.98 -12.41 -3.01
N GLY A 71 -3.25 -11.49 -3.95
CA GLY A 71 -4.32 -11.63 -4.93
C GLY A 71 -5.73 -11.30 -4.42
N VAL A 72 -5.87 -10.91 -3.15
CA VAL A 72 -7.16 -10.58 -2.54
C VAL A 72 -7.28 -9.09 -2.34
N LEU A 73 -8.41 -8.51 -2.74
CA LEU A 73 -8.65 -7.07 -2.55
C LEU A 73 -8.74 -6.77 -1.05
N ALA A 74 -7.73 -6.04 -0.55
CA ALA A 74 -7.63 -5.71 0.87
C ALA A 74 -8.17 -4.32 1.19
N ALA A 75 -8.09 -3.38 0.24
CA ALA A 75 -8.60 -2.03 0.43
C ALA A 75 -9.09 -1.47 -0.89
N ARG A 76 -10.09 -0.62 -0.83
CA ARG A 76 -10.67 0.04 -2.01
C ARG A 76 -11.16 1.43 -1.63
N ASP A 77 -10.74 2.42 -2.42
CA ASP A 77 -11.14 3.82 -2.24
C ASP A 77 -10.88 4.32 -0.81
N GLY A 78 -9.76 3.89 -0.22
CA GLY A 78 -9.34 4.31 1.11
C GLY A 78 -9.96 3.55 2.26
N GLU A 79 -10.81 2.55 2.00
CA GLU A 79 -11.46 1.77 3.03
C GLU A 79 -11.04 0.31 3.00
N PRO A 80 -10.76 -0.31 4.15
CA PRO A 80 -10.43 -1.72 4.19
C PRO A 80 -11.66 -2.58 3.86
N THR A 81 -11.43 -3.71 3.18
CA THR A 81 -12.52 -4.63 2.83
C THR A 81 -12.82 -5.65 3.92
N GLY A 82 -12.01 -5.68 4.98
CA GLY A 82 -12.12 -6.68 6.05
C GLY A 82 -11.37 -7.98 5.76
N ALA A 83 -10.82 -8.15 4.56
CA ALA A 83 -10.00 -9.30 4.24
C ALA A 83 -8.67 -9.24 4.98
N GLN A 84 -8.14 -10.39 5.38
CA GLN A 84 -6.85 -10.51 6.06
C GLN A 84 -5.99 -11.54 5.37
N PRO A 85 -5.54 -11.29 4.12
CA PRO A 85 -4.81 -12.28 3.32
C PRO A 85 -3.30 -12.31 3.58
N GLY A 86 -2.83 -11.53 4.54
CA GLY A 86 -1.41 -11.43 4.84
C GLY A 86 -0.82 -12.75 5.35
N ARG A 87 0.45 -13.01 5.00
CA ARG A 87 1.19 -14.20 5.44
C ARG A 87 2.61 -13.80 5.77
N TYR A 88 3.20 -14.50 6.74
CA TYR A 88 4.61 -14.33 7.04
C TYR A 88 5.45 -14.81 5.86
N VAL A 89 6.46 -14.02 5.48
CA VAL A 89 7.37 -14.35 4.39
C VAL A 89 8.73 -14.66 4.98
N PRO A 90 9.17 -15.91 4.97
CA PRO A 90 10.52 -16.26 5.41
C PRO A 90 11.56 -15.71 4.44
N ARG A 91 12.71 -15.34 4.97
CA ARG A 91 13.81 -14.77 4.20
C ARG A 91 14.97 -15.77 4.09
#